data_876ea5c5fa9dcea55f13d457bad05e06
#
_entry.id   876ea5c5fa9dcea55f13d457bad05e06
#
_cell.length_a   1.000
_cell.length_b   1.000
_cell.length_c   1.000
_cell.angle_alpha   90.00
_cell.angle_beta   90.00
_cell.angle_gamma   90.00
#
_symmetry.space_group_name_H-M   'P 1'
#
loop_
_entity.id
_entity.type
_entity.pdbx_description
1 polymer ?
#
loop_
_entity_poly.entity_id
_entity_poly.type
_entity_poly.pdbx_seq_one_letter_code
_entity_poly.pdbx_strand_id
1 'polypeptide(L)'
;MAKFPDKRARVCLFFRTLFRMRYKVTLVNTECLDQPGSKLVWPTHMAVIDPMLLFSELYKYPLQPFVDERFFANKVSRSILEVFGSISVPNLRKSRNGLEQAKQLNSLCYESIKAGRTVIFYPSGHCTSDGKESMGGRNMAHTIAQQLPEETRVIGVKIRGLWGSCTSRYGRKGTPPIFPTMFTNAWKLFFPRRKVTMEFEDITDLVRSWQGLDKVEFNHHLEDYFNSKGIDEPKTR
;
A
#
# COMPACT_ATOMS: atom_id res chain seq x y z
N MET A 1 17.02 -27.12 3.73
CA MET A 1 18.00 -26.02 3.88
C MET A 1 17.26 -24.71 3.83
N ALA A 2 17.19 -23.95 4.91
CA ALA A 2 16.63 -22.61 4.90
C ALA A 2 17.51 -21.72 3.97
N LYS A 3 17.01 -21.36 2.80
CA LYS A 3 17.69 -20.35 1.96
C LYS A 3 17.82 -19.07 2.78
N PHE A 4 19.04 -18.57 2.91
CA PHE A 4 19.27 -17.26 3.49
C PHE A 4 18.30 -16.27 2.84
N PRO A 5 17.64 -15.40 3.62
CA PRO A 5 16.74 -14.42 3.05
C PRO A 5 17.47 -13.60 1.98
N ASP A 6 16.80 -13.38 0.87
CA ASP A 6 17.33 -12.55 -0.22
C ASP A 6 17.62 -11.12 0.29
N LYS A 7 18.33 -10.31 -0.48
CA LYS A 7 18.67 -8.92 -0.11
C LYS A 7 17.43 -8.13 0.32
N ARG A 8 16.30 -8.35 -0.33
CA ARG A 8 15.01 -7.71 -0.03
C ARG A 8 14.49 -8.10 1.35
N ALA A 9 14.46 -9.39 1.67
CA ALA A 9 14.00 -9.87 2.97
C ALA A 9 14.85 -9.30 4.11
N ARG A 10 16.18 -9.20 3.93
CA ARG A 10 17.08 -8.56 4.91
C ARG A 10 16.75 -7.09 5.13
N VAL A 11 16.49 -6.34 4.06
CA VAL A 11 16.10 -4.92 4.15
C VAL A 11 14.75 -4.78 4.86
N CYS A 12 13.77 -5.61 4.51
CA CYS A 12 12.48 -5.63 5.20
C CYS A 12 12.64 -5.93 6.70
N LEU A 13 13.41 -6.93 7.08
CA LEU A 13 13.63 -7.31 8.47
C LEU A 13 14.32 -6.20 9.27
N PHE A 14 15.28 -5.49 8.67
CA PHE A 14 15.89 -4.31 9.27
C PHE A 14 14.83 -3.24 9.56
N PHE A 15 14.03 -2.85 8.57
CA PHE A 15 12.97 -1.86 8.78
C PHE A 15 11.90 -2.34 9.76
N ARG A 16 11.53 -3.62 9.72
CA ARG A 16 10.59 -4.22 10.67
C ARG A 16 11.07 -4.07 12.11
N THR A 17 12.35 -4.36 12.37
CA THR A 17 12.95 -4.19 13.70
C THR A 17 12.91 -2.72 14.12
N LEU A 18 13.33 -1.81 13.24
CA LEU A 18 13.33 -0.38 13.49
C LEU A 18 11.91 0.15 13.77
N PHE A 19 10.93 -0.21 12.95
CA PHE A 19 9.56 0.28 13.13
C PHE A 19 8.89 -0.32 14.35
N ARG A 20 9.17 -1.56 14.71
CA ARG A 20 8.64 -2.20 15.92
C ARG A 20 9.14 -1.57 17.23
N MET A 21 10.17 -0.75 17.19
CA MET A 21 10.56 0.09 18.32
C MET A 21 9.49 1.16 18.59
N ARG A 22 8.86 1.72 17.54
CA ARG A 22 7.86 2.81 17.64
C ARG A 22 6.42 2.33 17.53
N TYR A 23 6.18 1.24 16.78
CA TYR A 23 4.86 0.73 16.47
C TYR A 23 4.66 -0.68 17.04
N LYS A 24 3.51 -0.91 17.67
CA LYS A 24 3.04 -2.26 18.01
C LYS A 24 2.12 -2.72 16.88
N VAL A 25 2.70 -3.39 15.89
CA VAL A 25 1.96 -3.87 14.72
C VAL A 25 1.31 -5.21 15.04
N THR A 26 0.01 -5.30 14.80
CA THR A 26 -0.79 -6.53 14.85
C THR A 26 -1.27 -6.84 13.43
N LEU A 27 -0.98 -8.04 12.96
CA LEU A 27 -1.49 -8.56 11.69
C LEU A 27 -2.68 -9.48 11.99
N VAL A 28 -3.73 -9.36 11.20
CA VAL A 28 -4.96 -10.15 11.34
C VAL A 28 -5.28 -10.80 10.00
N ASN A 29 -5.63 -12.08 10.00
CA ASN A 29 -6.04 -12.88 8.85
C ASN A 29 -4.97 -12.95 7.73
N THR A 30 -3.70 -13.09 8.09
CA THR A 30 -2.59 -13.16 7.11
C THR A 30 -2.57 -14.45 6.29
N GLU A 31 -3.31 -15.47 6.70
CA GLU A 31 -3.43 -16.78 6.03
C GLU A 31 -3.98 -16.67 4.60
N CYS A 32 -4.72 -15.64 4.28
CA CYS A 32 -5.17 -15.37 2.91
C CYS A 32 -4.00 -15.10 1.94
N LEU A 33 -2.87 -14.64 2.45
CA LEU A 33 -1.64 -14.42 1.67
C LEU A 33 -0.91 -15.72 1.33
N ASP A 34 -1.10 -16.78 2.11
CA ASP A 34 -0.44 -18.07 1.93
C ASP A 34 -1.17 -18.97 0.91
N GLN A 35 -2.36 -18.58 0.48
CA GLN A 35 -3.11 -19.29 -0.57
C GLN A 35 -2.33 -19.29 -1.89
N PRO A 36 -2.47 -20.32 -2.75
CA PRO A 36 -1.79 -20.37 -4.03
C PRO A 36 -2.23 -19.25 -4.97
N GLY A 37 -1.44 -19.00 -6.01
CA GLY A 37 -1.69 -17.96 -7.03
C GLY A 37 -0.99 -16.64 -6.74
N SER A 38 -0.97 -15.77 -7.74
CA SER A 38 -0.47 -14.39 -7.61
C SER A 38 -1.39 -13.56 -6.72
N LYS A 39 -0.84 -12.49 -6.14
CA LYS A 39 -1.58 -11.62 -5.24
C LYS A 39 -1.58 -10.19 -5.74
N LEU A 40 -2.73 -9.57 -5.67
CA LEU A 40 -2.92 -8.13 -5.85
C LEU A 40 -3.36 -7.55 -4.51
N VAL A 41 -2.49 -6.79 -3.86
CA VAL A 41 -2.72 -6.27 -2.51
C VAL A 41 -3.13 -4.81 -2.59
N TRP A 42 -4.31 -4.50 -2.07
CA TRP A 42 -4.91 -3.16 -2.03
C TRP A 42 -5.04 -2.65 -0.60
N PRO A 43 -4.10 -1.85 -0.11
CA PRO A 43 -4.18 -1.29 1.23
C PRO A 43 -4.89 0.07 1.27
N THR A 44 -5.46 0.40 2.44
CA THR A 44 -5.86 1.78 2.78
C THR A 44 -4.63 2.65 3.00
N HIS A 45 -4.73 3.96 2.73
CA HIS A 45 -3.61 4.91 2.84
C HIS A 45 -3.82 6.00 3.89
N MET A 46 -3.56 5.63 5.16
CA MET A 46 -3.81 6.49 6.33
C MET A 46 -2.64 7.46 6.64
N ALA A 47 -1.41 7.06 6.29
CA ALA A 47 -0.21 7.85 6.58
C ALA A 47 0.93 7.52 5.60
N VAL A 48 1.89 8.43 5.43
CA VAL A 48 3.01 8.23 4.49
C VAL A 48 3.90 7.04 4.88
N ILE A 49 3.87 6.62 6.14
CA ILE A 49 4.65 5.47 6.64
C ILE A 49 4.02 4.11 6.32
N ASP A 50 2.72 4.06 5.92
CA ASP A 50 1.99 2.81 5.67
C ASP A 50 2.74 1.84 4.74
N PRO A 51 3.25 2.29 3.56
CA PRO A 51 3.92 1.39 2.65
C PRO A 51 5.14 0.71 3.27
N MET A 52 5.94 1.48 4.00
CA MET A 52 7.16 0.95 4.62
C MET A 52 6.84 -0.04 5.74
N LEU A 53 5.80 0.24 6.55
CA LEU A 53 5.32 -0.69 7.57
C LEU A 53 4.79 -1.97 6.93
N LEU A 54 3.91 -1.86 5.93
CA LEU A 54 3.31 -3.00 5.24
C LEU A 54 4.40 -3.87 4.58
N PHE A 55 5.32 -3.26 3.82
CA PHE A 55 6.39 -4.02 3.15
C PHE A 55 7.31 -4.71 4.15
N SER A 56 7.62 -4.08 5.27
CA SER A 56 8.45 -4.68 6.31
C SER A 56 7.80 -5.90 6.97
N GLU A 57 6.49 -5.90 7.10
CA GLU A 57 5.76 -7.06 7.66
C GLU A 57 5.54 -8.18 6.62
N LEU A 58 5.44 -7.84 5.34
CA LEU A 58 5.27 -8.81 4.25
C LEU A 58 6.60 -9.34 3.66
N TYR A 59 7.68 -9.34 4.42
CA TYR A 59 9.04 -9.69 3.96
C TYR A 59 9.19 -11.09 3.36
N LYS A 60 8.26 -12.01 3.66
CA LYS A 60 8.25 -13.39 3.16
C LYS A 60 7.76 -13.51 1.72
N TYR A 61 7.04 -12.51 1.22
CA TYR A 61 6.37 -12.57 -0.08
C TYR A 61 7.18 -11.87 -1.18
N PRO A 62 7.05 -12.29 -2.45
CA PRO A 62 7.75 -11.70 -3.59
C PRO A 62 7.11 -10.36 -3.98
N LEU A 63 7.27 -9.35 -3.12
CA LEU A 63 6.64 -8.04 -3.27
C LEU A 63 7.11 -7.30 -4.53
N GLN A 64 6.16 -6.66 -5.21
CA GLN A 64 6.40 -5.70 -6.27
C GLN A 64 5.50 -4.47 -6.11
N PRO A 65 5.97 -3.45 -5.40
CA PRO A 65 5.17 -2.26 -5.13
C PRO A 65 5.20 -1.27 -6.29
N PHE A 66 4.07 -0.59 -6.50
CA PHE A 66 3.94 0.58 -7.36
C PHE A 66 4.06 1.83 -6.51
N VAL A 67 5.05 2.67 -6.79
CA VAL A 67 5.46 3.78 -5.92
C VAL A 67 5.59 5.07 -6.72
N ASP A 68 5.05 6.17 -6.20
CA ASP A 68 5.14 7.50 -6.81
C ASP A 68 6.60 7.86 -7.15
N GLU A 69 6.82 8.37 -8.37
CA GLU A 69 8.13 8.74 -8.92
C GLU A 69 8.94 9.69 -8.01
N ARG A 70 8.27 10.52 -7.22
CA ARG A 70 8.92 11.46 -6.29
C ARG A 70 9.82 10.77 -5.28
N PHE A 71 9.51 9.53 -4.90
CA PHE A 71 10.35 8.74 -3.98
C PHE A 71 11.62 8.20 -4.64
N PHE A 72 11.70 8.19 -5.96
CA PHE A 72 12.90 7.82 -6.71
C PHE A 72 13.87 9.00 -6.91
N ALA A 73 13.49 10.23 -6.56
CA ALA A 73 14.35 11.40 -6.67
C ALA A 73 15.53 11.38 -5.68
N ASN A 74 15.35 10.80 -4.49
CA ASN A 74 16.40 10.65 -3.50
C ASN A 74 17.18 9.34 -3.71
N LYS A 75 18.52 9.39 -3.74
CA LYS A 75 19.40 8.23 -3.99
C LYS A 75 19.18 7.09 -2.99
N VAL A 76 18.99 7.39 -1.70
CA VAL A 76 18.81 6.39 -0.65
C VAL A 76 17.46 5.69 -0.82
N SER A 77 16.37 6.45 -0.97
CA SER A 77 15.05 5.84 -1.19
C SER A 77 14.98 5.08 -2.51
N ARG A 78 15.62 5.58 -3.58
CA ARG A 78 15.75 4.86 -4.86
C ARG A 78 16.39 3.49 -4.67
N SER A 79 17.57 3.42 -4.01
CA SER A 79 18.25 2.15 -3.78
C SER A 79 17.42 1.16 -2.98
N ILE A 80 16.64 1.63 -2.01
CA ILE A 80 15.71 0.77 -1.26
C ILE A 80 14.59 0.27 -2.19
N LEU A 81 13.97 1.15 -2.97
CA LEU A 81 12.88 0.81 -3.90
C LEU A 81 13.34 -0.16 -5.00
N GLU A 82 14.57 -0.01 -5.51
CA GLU A 82 15.18 -0.93 -6.46
C GLU A 82 15.36 -2.34 -5.89
N VAL A 83 15.73 -2.46 -4.61
CA VAL A 83 15.80 -3.76 -3.91
C VAL A 83 14.46 -4.47 -3.88
N PHE A 84 13.35 -3.72 -3.80
CA PHE A 84 11.98 -4.26 -3.87
C PHE A 84 11.52 -4.57 -5.30
N GLY A 85 12.26 -4.18 -6.33
CA GLY A 85 11.79 -4.22 -7.71
C GLY A 85 10.58 -3.32 -7.92
N SER A 86 10.55 -2.18 -7.23
CA SER A 86 9.44 -1.24 -7.27
C SER A 86 9.27 -0.64 -8.66
N ILE A 87 8.02 -0.51 -9.10
CA ILE A 87 7.64 0.15 -10.34
C ILE A 87 7.35 1.62 -10.04
N SER A 88 8.02 2.51 -10.76
CA SER A 88 7.80 3.96 -10.63
C SER A 88 6.49 4.36 -11.30
N VAL A 89 5.64 5.07 -10.56
CA VAL A 89 4.37 5.62 -11.07
C VAL A 89 4.54 7.11 -11.31
N PRO A 90 4.58 7.55 -12.58
CA PRO A 90 4.70 8.96 -12.93
C PRO A 90 3.43 9.75 -12.57
N ASN A 91 3.55 11.05 -12.48
CA ASN A 91 2.39 11.93 -12.26
C ASN A 91 1.57 12.06 -13.55
N LEU A 92 0.67 11.11 -13.79
CA LEU A 92 -0.15 11.01 -15.00
C LEU A 92 -0.94 12.30 -15.32
N ARG A 93 -1.33 13.09 -14.30
CA ARG A 93 -2.09 14.34 -14.51
C ARG A 93 -1.23 15.47 -15.08
N LYS A 94 0.07 15.44 -14.86
CA LYS A 94 1.03 16.44 -15.34
C LYS A 94 1.74 16.01 -16.63
N SER A 95 1.64 14.75 -16.99
CA SER A 95 2.31 14.19 -18.16
C SER A 95 1.53 14.47 -19.43
N ARG A 96 2.24 14.90 -20.49
CA ARG A 96 1.68 15.05 -21.85
C ARG A 96 1.20 13.71 -22.42
N ASN A 97 1.82 12.60 -22.00
CA ASN A 97 1.52 11.24 -22.46
C ASN A 97 0.85 10.40 -21.34
N GLY A 98 0.06 11.03 -20.46
CA GLY A 98 -0.50 10.38 -19.28
C GLY A 98 -1.33 9.14 -19.57
N LEU A 99 -2.07 9.12 -20.70
CA LEU A 99 -2.88 7.95 -21.11
C LEU A 99 -1.99 6.78 -21.50
N GLU A 100 -0.93 7.01 -22.27
CA GLU A 100 0.00 5.96 -22.69
C GLU A 100 0.78 5.39 -21.50
N GLN A 101 1.24 6.27 -20.62
CA GLN A 101 1.87 5.84 -19.36
C GLN A 101 0.93 5.03 -18.46
N ALA A 102 -0.37 5.39 -18.41
CA ALA A 102 -1.35 4.59 -17.67
C ALA A 102 -1.51 3.18 -18.27
N LYS A 103 -1.56 3.05 -19.61
CA LYS A 103 -1.59 1.75 -20.29
C LYS A 103 -0.35 0.92 -19.99
N GLN A 104 0.84 1.53 -20.05
CA GLN A 104 2.11 0.86 -19.70
C GLN A 104 2.12 0.37 -18.25
N LEU A 105 1.64 1.18 -17.29
CA LEU A 105 1.54 0.77 -15.88
C LEU A 105 0.59 -0.42 -15.70
N ASN A 106 -0.55 -0.42 -16.39
CA ASN A 106 -1.47 -1.55 -16.35
C ASN A 106 -0.82 -2.82 -16.91
N SER A 107 -0.11 -2.72 -18.06
CA SER A 107 0.63 -3.85 -18.64
C SER A 107 1.67 -4.40 -17.67
N LEU A 108 2.49 -3.54 -17.07
CA LEU A 108 3.47 -3.93 -16.06
C LEU A 108 2.84 -4.60 -14.83
N CYS A 109 1.65 -4.15 -14.43
CA CYS A 109 0.90 -4.79 -13.35
C CYS A 109 0.49 -6.21 -13.74
N TYR A 110 -0.09 -6.41 -14.93
CA TYR A 110 -0.47 -7.73 -15.43
C TYR A 110 0.73 -8.67 -15.60
N GLU A 111 1.83 -8.18 -16.15
CA GLU A 111 3.07 -8.96 -16.29
C GLU A 111 3.61 -9.40 -14.93
N SER A 112 3.55 -8.51 -13.94
CA SER A 112 3.99 -8.82 -12.57
C SER A 112 3.10 -9.88 -11.91
N ILE A 113 1.79 -9.78 -12.10
CA ILE A 113 0.81 -10.77 -11.65
C ILE A 113 1.09 -12.12 -12.31
N LYS A 114 1.23 -12.18 -13.63
CA LYS A 114 1.54 -13.41 -14.39
C LYS A 114 2.88 -14.02 -13.97
N ALA A 115 3.84 -13.22 -13.55
CA ALA A 115 5.12 -13.69 -13.01
C ALA A 115 5.02 -14.22 -11.56
N GLY A 116 3.81 -14.36 -11.00
CA GLY A 116 3.57 -14.86 -9.63
C GLY A 116 3.99 -13.90 -8.52
N ARG A 117 4.12 -12.61 -8.81
CA ARG A 117 4.52 -11.62 -7.81
C ARG A 117 3.35 -11.18 -6.95
N THR A 118 3.65 -10.70 -5.76
CA THR A 118 2.71 -9.99 -4.89
C THR A 118 2.76 -8.51 -5.24
N VAL A 119 1.84 -8.08 -6.11
CA VAL A 119 1.75 -6.69 -6.56
C VAL A 119 1.03 -5.86 -5.51
N ILE A 120 1.59 -4.71 -5.15
CA ILE A 120 1.01 -3.81 -4.16
C ILE A 120 0.87 -2.42 -4.77
N PHE A 121 -0.33 -1.88 -4.74
CA PHE A 121 -0.56 -0.46 -4.98
C PHE A 121 -1.76 0.03 -4.17
N TYR A 122 -1.76 1.31 -3.87
CA TYR A 122 -2.82 1.99 -3.12
C TYR A 122 -3.89 2.50 -4.09
N PRO A 123 -5.13 1.96 -4.07
CA PRO A 123 -6.16 2.32 -5.05
C PRO A 123 -6.47 3.83 -5.06
N SER A 124 -6.52 4.45 -3.90
CA SER A 124 -6.73 5.90 -3.76
C SER A 124 -5.57 6.74 -4.32
N GLY A 125 -4.34 6.18 -4.37
CA GLY A 125 -3.14 6.86 -4.87
C GLY A 125 -2.74 8.10 -4.07
N HIS A 126 -3.26 8.28 -2.85
CA HIS A 126 -2.90 9.37 -1.94
C HIS A 126 -3.29 9.04 -0.50
N CYS A 127 -2.57 9.62 0.47
CA CYS A 127 -2.98 9.52 1.87
C CYS A 127 -4.31 10.26 2.08
N THR A 128 -5.20 9.67 2.88
CA THR A 128 -6.47 10.29 3.25
C THR A 128 -6.26 11.67 3.90
N SER A 129 -7.23 12.54 3.74
CA SER A 129 -7.25 13.89 4.35
C SER A 129 -8.23 14.01 5.51
N ASP A 130 -9.14 13.05 5.66
CA ASP A 130 -10.25 13.05 6.61
C ASP A 130 -10.42 11.73 7.36
N GLY A 131 -9.55 10.76 7.12
CA GLY A 131 -9.59 9.42 7.74
C GLY A 131 -10.45 8.41 6.99
N LYS A 132 -11.00 8.79 5.82
CA LYS A 132 -11.73 7.89 4.92
C LYS A 132 -10.91 7.60 3.67
N GLU A 133 -11.04 6.40 3.12
CA GLU A 133 -10.53 6.12 1.78
C GLU A 133 -11.46 6.73 0.73
N SER A 134 -10.86 7.38 -0.26
CA SER A 134 -11.56 7.91 -1.42
C SER A 134 -10.75 7.66 -2.68
N MET A 135 -11.37 7.02 -3.66
CA MET A 135 -10.73 6.69 -4.94
C MET A 135 -10.73 7.89 -5.88
N GLY A 136 -11.72 8.79 -5.71
CA GLY A 136 -11.88 9.94 -6.59
C GLY A 136 -11.92 9.52 -8.06
N GLY A 137 -11.16 10.18 -8.90
CA GLY A 137 -11.10 9.84 -10.34
C GLY A 137 -10.05 8.81 -10.73
N ARG A 138 -9.55 7.98 -9.79
CA ARG A 138 -8.55 6.95 -10.06
C ARG A 138 -9.14 5.82 -10.90
N ASN A 139 -8.30 5.23 -11.76
CA ASN A 139 -8.75 4.23 -12.72
C ASN A 139 -7.99 2.90 -12.64
N MET A 140 -6.82 2.87 -12.03
CA MET A 140 -5.95 1.69 -12.09
C MET A 140 -6.62 0.46 -11.47
N ALA A 141 -7.23 0.58 -10.29
CA ALA A 141 -7.89 -0.54 -9.62
C ALA A 141 -9.04 -1.08 -10.48
N HIS A 142 -9.91 -0.20 -11.01
CA HIS A 142 -10.97 -0.58 -11.93
C HIS A 142 -10.43 -1.30 -13.16
N THR A 143 -9.45 -0.70 -13.88
CA THR A 143 -8.91 -1.29 -15.10
C THR A 143 -8.31 -2.68 -14.86
N ILE A 144 -7.57 -2.86 -13.77
CA ILE A 144 -6.96 -4.16 -13.43
C ILE A 144 -8.04 -5.18 -13.08
N ALA A 145 -9.08 -4.79 -12.33
CA ALA A 145 -10.17 -5.68 -11.94
C ALA A 145 -10.95 -6.23 -13.15
N GLN A 146 -11.16 -5.42 -14.21
CA GLN A 146 -11.91 -5.86 -15.40
C GLN A 146 -11.24 -7.04 -16.15
N GLN A 147 -9.94 -7.23 -15.99
CA GLN A 147 -9.17 -8.27 -16.69
C GLN A 147 -8.35 -9.11 -15.72
N LEU A 148 -8.83 -9.26 -14.49
CA LEU A 148 -8.13 -10.00 -13.44
C LEU A 148 -7.96 -11.49 -13.86
N PRO A 149 -6.73 -12.03 -13.92
CA PRO A 149 -6.50 -13.44 -14.20
C PRO A 149 -7.19 -14.34 -13.18
N GLU A 150 -7.67 -15.52 -13.62
CA GLU A 150 -8.48 -16.42 -12.81
C GLU A 150 -7.78 -16.87 -11.52
N GLU A 151 -6.48 -17.15 -11.61
CA GLU A 151 -5.65 -17.59 -10.48
C GLU A 151 -5.21 -16.45 -9.55
N THR A 152 -5.53 -15.19 -9.89
CA THR A 152 -5.11 -14.04 -9.10
C THR A 152 -6.07 -13.76 -7.96
N ARG A 153 -5.54 -13.64 -6.75
CA ARG A 153 -6.29 -13.21 -5.57
C ARG A 153 -6.11 -11.73 -5.31
N VAL A 154 -7.21 -11.08 -4.96
CA VAL A 154 -7.20 -9.67 -4.52
C VAL A 154 -7.32 -9.64 -3.01
N ILE A 155 -6.32 -9.07 -2.35
CA ILE A 155 -6.25 -8.97 -0.89
C ILE A 155 -6.44 -7.50 -0.48
N GLY A 156 -7.57 -7.20 0.12
CA GLY A 156 -7.80 -5.91 0.76
C GLY A 156 -7.05 -5.82 2.09
N VAL A 157 -6.42 -4.68 2.38
CA VAL A 157 -5.72 -4.47 3.66
C VAL A 157 -6.22 -3.20 4.34
N LYS A 158 -6.95 -3.35 5.43
CA LYS A 158 -7.42 -2.24 6.25
C LYS A 158 -6.36 -1.90 7.31
N ILE A 159 -5.67 -0.77 7.13
CA ILE A 159 -4.64 -0.28 8.06
C ILE A 159 -5.29 0.72 9.01
N ARG A 160 -5.19 0.46 10.32
CA ARG A 160 -5.77 1.30 11.37
C ARG A 160 -4.74 1.69 12.43
N GLY A 161 -4.99 2.80 13.08
CA GLY A 161 -4.15 3.34 14.15
C GLY A 161 -3.06 4.30 13.66
N LEU A 162 -2.94 4.59 12.37
CA LEU A 162 -1.99 5.56 11.82
C LEU A 162 -2.59 6.94 11.57
N TRP A 163 -3.91 7.07 11.46
CA TRP A 163 -4.58 8.36 11.38
C TRP A 163 -4.34 9.17 12.66
N GLY A 164 -4.00 10.46 12.53
CA GLY A 164 -3.56 11.29 13.67
C GLY A 164 -2.09 11.11 14.08
N SER A 165 -1.32 10.25 13.39
CA SER A 165 0.13 10.14 13.62
C SER A 165 0.89 11.35 13.04
N CYS A 166 2.16 11.51 13.44
CA CYS A 166 3.02 12.55 12.87
C CYS A 166 3.27 12.39 11.37
N THR A 167 3.04 11.21 10.80
CA THR A 167 3.18 10.90 9.37
C THR A 167 1.85 10.90 8.62
N SER A 168 0.72 11.17 9.29
CA SER A 168 -0.59 11.34 8.65
C SER A 168 -0.83 12.79 8.20
N ARG A 169 -1.86 12.99 7.38
CA ARG A 169 -2.31 14.34 6.97
C ARG A 169 -3.26 15.00 7.98
N TYR A 170 -3.58 14.34 9.09
CA TYR A 170 -4.48 14.87 10.11
C TYR A 170 -4.06 16.27 10.58
N GLY A 171 -4.96 17.24 10.49
CA GLY A 171 -4.71 18.64 10.85
C GLY A 171 -3.69 19.36 9.94
N ARG A 172 -3.38 18.84 8.75
CA ARG A 172 -2.37 19.40 7.84
C ARG A 172 -2.92 19.62 6.43
N LYS A 173 -2.47 20.69 5.77
CA LYS A 173 -2.83 20.99 4.36
C LYS A 173 -2.11 20.10 3.34
N GLY A 174 -1.10 19.34 3.73
CA GLY A 174 -0.28 18.55 2.81
C GLY A 174 0.28 17.27 3.41
N THR A 175 0.92 16.47 2.58
CA THR A 175 1.58 15.23 2.98
C THR A 175 2.92 15.54 3.67
N PRO A 176 3.13 15.09 4.92
CA PRO A 176 4.38 15.35 5.63
C PRO A 176 5.54 14.58 4.99
N PRO A 177 6.75 15.16 4.95
CA PRO A 177 7.94 14.45 4.48
C PRO A 177 8.33 13.35 5.49
N ILE A 178 8.60 12.11 5.01
CA ILE A 178 8.83 10.96 5.88
C ILE A 178 10.06 11.18 6.79
N PHE A 179 11.23 11.35 6.18
CA PHE A 179 12.48 11.36 6.92
C PHE A 179 12.59 12.51 7.92
N PRO A 180 12.39 13.78 7.54
CA PRO A 180 12.41 14.87 8.52
C PRO A 180 11.40 14.65 9.64
N THR A 181 10.19 14.17 9.32
CA THR A 181 9.16 13.93 10.34
C THR A 181 9.56 12.81 11.31
N MET A 182 10.22 11.76 10.84
CA MET A 182 10.74 10.70 11.72
C MET A 182 11.83 11.21 12.64
N PHE A 183 12.80 11.97 12.12
CA PHE A 183 13.90 12.52 12.92
C PHE A 183 13.40 13.51 13.98
N THR A 184 12.57 14.46 13.61
CA THR A 184 12.02 15.47 14.54
C THR A 184 11.10 14.85 15.60
N ASN A 185 10.59 13.66 15.38
CA ASN A 185 9.75 12.92 16.33
C ASN A 185 10.46 11.70 16.94
N ALA A 186 11.78 11.58 16.82
CA ALA A 186 12.54 10.45 17.39
C ALA A 186 12.39 10.35 18.92
N TRP A 187 12.20 11.47 19.64
CA TRP A 187 11.89 11.50 21.07
C TRP A 187 10.62 10.70 21.44
N LYS A 188 9.69 10.48 20.49
CA LYS A 188 8.50 9.62 20.70
C LYS A 188 8.85 8.14 20.87
N LEU A 189 10.09 7.72 20.66
CA LEU A 189 10.56 6.37 21.00
C LEU A 189 10.50 6.10 22.52
N PHE A 190 10.56 7.15 23.34
CA PHE A 190 10.42 7.03 24.80
C PHE A 190 8.96 6.91 25.28
N PHE A 191 7.98 7.03 24.38
CA PHE A 191 6.56 6.88 24.70
C PHE A 191 6.05 5.46 24.38
N PRO A 192 4.90 5.07 24.95
CA PRO A 192 4.29 3.80 24.59
C PRO A 192 4.13 3.62 23.08
N ARG A 193 4.45 2.45 22.59
CA ARG A 193 4.37 2.13 21.16
C ARG A 193 2.97 2.36 20.62
N ARG A 194 2.88 3.03 19.48
CA ARG A 194 1.61 3.26 18.79
C ARG A 194 1.07 1.93 18.26
N LYS A 195 -0.16 1.60 18.61
CA LYS A 195 -0.84 0.40 18.12
C LYS A 195 -1.27 0.61 16.67
N VAL A 196 -0.88 -0.32 15.80
CA VAL A 196 -1.27 -0.36 14.39
C VAL A 196 -1.82 -1.74 14.09
N THR A 197 -2.99 -1.80 13.49
CA THR A 197 -3.59 -3.06 13.03
C THR A 197 -3.61 -3.06 11.51
N MET A 198 -3.18 -4.17 10.91
CA MET A 198 -3.30 -4.45 9.49
C MET A 198 -4.15 -5.70 9.35
N GLU A 199 -5.36 -5.52 8.88
CA GLU A 199 -6.33 -6.60 8.67
C GLU A 199 -6.37 -6.96 7.19
N PHE A 200 -6.07 -8.21 6.89
CA PHE A 200 -6.05 -8.76 5.54
C PHE A 200 -7.34 -9.51 5.28
N GLU A 201 -7.90 -9.38 4.09
CA GLU A 201 -9.13 -10.02 3.67
C GLU A 201 -9.02 -10.40 2.19
N ASP A 202 -9.33 -11.65 1.86
CA ASP A 202 -9.48 -12.07 0.46
C ASP A 202 -10.81 -11.52 -0.06
N ILE A 203 -10.72 -10.54 -0.94
CA ILE A 203 -11.87 -9.87 -1.56
C ILE A 203 -12.01 -10.23 -3.04
N THR A 204 -11.41 -11.33 -3.46
CA THR A 204 -11.39 -11.75 -4.86
C THR A 204 -12.78 -11.87 -5.45
N ASP A 205 -13.68 -12.60 -4.78
CA ASP A 205 -15.04 -12.82 -5.27
C ASP A 205 -15.85 -11.51 -5.29
N LEU A 206 -15.60 -10.64 -4.29
CA LEU A 206 -16.23 -9.33 -4.23
C LEU A 206 -15.79 -8.46 -5.42
N VAL A 207 -14.48 -8.39 -5.69
CA VAL A 207 -13.94 -7.62 -6.83
C VAL A 207 -14.41 -8.22 -8.17
N ARG A 208 -14.51 -9.54 -8.28
CA ARG A 208 -15.04 -10.20 -9.48
C ARG A 208 -16.53 -9.88 -9.70
N SER A 209 -17.33 -9.79 -8.64
CA SER A 209 -18.75 -9.40 -8.76
C SER A 209 -18.94 -7.96 -9.26
N TRP A 210 -17.91 -7.13 -9.18
CA TRP A 210 -17.90 -5.75 -9.71
C TRP A 210 -17.37 -5.63 -11.14
N GLN A 211 -16.98 -6.75 -11.77
CA GLN A 211 -16.59 -6.73 -13.18
C GLN A 211 -17.79 -6.34 -14.05
N GLY A 212 -17.56 -5.53 -15.05
CA GLY A 212 -18.63 -4.96 -15.89
C GLY A 212 -19.25 -3.67 -15.37
N LEU A 213 -19.04 -3.31 -14.10
CA LEU A 213 -19.45 -2.00 -13.59
C LEU A 213 -18.63 -0.88 -14.22
N ASP A 214 -19.22 0.31 -14.35
CA ASP A 214 -18.46 1.47 -14.72
C ASP A 214 -17.47 1.88 -13.61
N LYS A 215 -16.54 2.76 -13.97
CA LYS A 215 -15.49 3.20 -13.04
C LYS A 215 -16.04 3.88 -11.78
N VAL A 216 -17.14 4.61 -11.89
CA VAL A 216 -17.70 5.38 -10.76
C VAL A 216 -18.33 4.42 -9.76
N GLU A 217 -19.17 3.51 -10.24
CA GLU A 217 -19.80 2.47 -9.43
C GLU A 217 -18.77 1.56 -8.78
N PHE A 218 -17.78 1.08 -9.55
CA PHE A 218 -16.67 0.28 -9.01
C PHE A 218 -15.93 0.99 -7.87
N ASN A 219 -15.59 2.26 -8.08
CA ASN A 219 -14.88 3.04 -7.07
C ASN A 219 -15.74 3.25 -5.82
N HIS A 220 -17.04 3.48 -5.94
CA HIS A 220 -17.96 3.57 -4.79
C HIS A 220 -17.99 2.27 -3.99
N HIS A 221 -18.14 1.13 -4.65
CA HIS A 221 -18.09 -0.17 -3.97
C HIS A 221 -16.77 -0.39 -3.22
N LEU A 222 -15.65 -0.02 -3.83
CA LEU A 222 -14.34 -0.15 -3.20
C LEU A 222 -14.17 0.82 -2.02
N GLU A 223 -14.69 2.04 -2.12
CA GLU A 223 -14.75 3.00 -1.01
C GLU A 223 -15.61 2.48 0.15
N ASP A 224 -16.78 1.94 -0.14
CA ASP A 224 -17.70 1.35 0.84
C ASP A 224 -17.04 0.17 1.56
N TYR A 225 -16.37 -0.71 0.81
CA TYR A 225 -15.62 -1.81 1.38
C TYR A 225 -14.56 -1.32 2.38
N PHE A 226 -13.70 -0.36 2.00
CA PHE A 226 -12.66 0.14 2.88
C PHE A 226 -13.19 0.91 4.07
N ASN A 227 -14.28 1.63 3.91
CA ASN A 227 -14.89 2.46 4.95
C ASN A 227 -15.93 1.71 5.81
N SER A 228 -16.23 0.44 5.52
CA SER A 228 -17.29 -0.35 6.18
C SER A 228 -17.16 -0.48 7.70
N LYS A 229 -15.92 -0.41 8.22
CA LYS A 229 -15.66 -0.45 9.68
C LYS A 229 -15.55 0.95 10.34
N GLY A 230 -16.04 1.97 9.65
CA GLY A 230 -15.98 3.35 10.09
C GLY A 230 -14.59 3.99 9.95
N ILE A 231 -14.50 5.25 10.30
CA ILE A 231 -13.29 6.07 10.24
C ILE A 231 -12.31 5.62 11.33
N ASP A 232 -11.02 5.60 11.02
CA ASP A 232 -9.98 5.41 12.03
C ASP A 232 -9.96 6.65 12.93
N GLU A 233 -10.23 6.49 14.22
CA GLU A 233 -10.22 7.62 15.15
C GLU A 233 -8.81 8.22 15.25
N PRO A 234 -8.67 9.55 15.13
CA PRO A 234 -7.36 10.18 15.15
C PRO A 234 -6.73 10.07 16.54
N LYS A 235 -5.68 9.29 16.65
CA LYS A 235 -4.86 9.21 17.87
C LYS A 235 -3.67 10.13 17.73
N THR A 236 -3.65 11.23 18.49
CA THR A 236 -2.59 12.26 18.41
C THR A 236 -1.37 12.00 19.29
N ARG A 237 -1.36 10.88 20.05
CA ARG A 237 -0.24 10.47 20.92
C ARG A 237 0.66 9.41 20.31
#